data_6401b2b31e8ecfbf187997fb22c5d7ae
#
_entry.id   6401b2b31e8ecfbf187997fb22c5d7ae
#
_cell.length_a   1.000
_cell.length_b   1.000
_cell.length_c   1.000
_cell.angle_alpha   90.00
_cell.angle_beta   90.00
_cell.angle_gamma   90.00
#
_symmetry.space_group_name_H-M   'P 1'
#
loop_
_entity.id
_entity.type
_entity.pdbx_description
1 polymer ?
#
loop_
_entity_poly.entity_id
_entity_poly.type
_entity_poly.pdbx_seq_one_letter_code
_entity_poly.pdbx_strand_id
1 'polypeptide(L)'
;MSYETFIALRYLASSRKRAHVALISTISVFGLAVGVAALIISLALLSGFQDRIRAQMALRSPHLVVSPARGDRLDDPQLVARTLAALPGVLSADPVIEGRGWLCDASGRNAVPVRYRSVSEGPLRLSGEGAPPARVSGAAAARVAAEKGGLLRVLSSRSRLSPIGPVPIAVLVRVAEIRRGSALEKAADLEIPEPTARLLAGLPYGAQAYEARLADENAADAAARAVAARLPAAYRVRTWRELNAPLSFALRLEKSVIFATVALIIVVAALNVVSNIALLVVEKKRDLGVLVSLGAVPESLAKIYLTLGGLIGGLGTAAGVVVGVVASVLLDRFHAVPLPGDVYLLSHVPFAVHPREVILVTLFALATAIAAAVLPARAASRLAPGEAIRLSR
;
A
#
# COMPACT_ATOMS: atom_id res chain seq x y z
N MET A 1 -0.67 1.57 -46.04
CA MET A 1 -1.61 0.69 -45.30
C MET A 1 -1.66 -0.64 -46.00
N SER A 2 -1.47 -1.76 -45.28
CA SER A 2 -1.68 -3.09 -45.87
C SER A 2 -3.17 -3.29 -46.19
N TYR A 3 -3.51 -4.10 -47.17
CA TYR A 3 -4.91 -4.32 -47.52
C TYR A 3 -5.70 -5.02 -46.38
N GLU A 4 -5.00 -5.78 -45.54
CA GLU A 4 -5.58 -6.43 -44.37
C GLU A 4 -6.10 -5.41 -43.33
N THR A 5 -5.32 -4.35 -43.05
CA THR A 5 -5.73 -3.28 -42.13
C THR A 5 -6.89 -2.48 -42.71
N PHE A 6 -6.90 -2.23 -44.01
CA PHE A 6 -8.02 -1.57 -44.67
C PHE A 6 -9.32 -2.38 -44.57
N ILE A 7 -9.26 -3.69 -44.79
CA ILE A 7 -10.42 -4.58 -44.69
C ILE A 7 -10.90 -4.66 -43.23
N ALA A 8 -9.99 -4.77 -42.26
CA ALA A 8 -10.32 -4.82 -40.83
C ALA A 8 -11.06 -3.54 -40.39
N LEU A 9 -10.56 -2.36 -40.75
CA LEU A 9 -11.21 -1.09 -40.48
C LEU A 9 -12.60 -0.98 -41.14
N ARG A 10 -12.72 -1.46 -42.39
CA ARG A 10 -14.00 -1.46 -43.11
C ARG A 10 -15.01 -2.43 -42.49
N TYR A 11 -14.57 -3.56 -41.98
CA TYR A 11 -15.44 -4.49 -41.25
C TYR A 11 -15.95 -3.87 -39.95
N LEU A 12 -15.09 -3.22 -39.20
CA LEU A 12 -15.50 -2.49 -38.00
C LEU A 12 -16.50 -1.35 -38.32
N ALA A 13 -16.26 -0.57 -39.38
CA ALA A 13 -17.12 0.52 -39.82
C ALA A 13 -18.42 0.03 -40.45
N SER A 14 -18.40 -1.07 -41.25
CA SER A 14 -19.59 -1.58 -41.95
C SER A 14 -20.56 -2.29 -41.01
N SER A 15 -20.12 -2.72 -39.84
CA SER A 15 -21.00 -3.29 -38.82
C SER A 15 -22.09 -2.32 -38.37
N ARG A 16 -21.88 -1.00 -38.55
CA ARG A 16 -22.88 0.03 -38.26
C ARG A 16 -24.18 -0.06 -39.11
N LYS A 17 -24.15 -0.69 -40.28
CA LYS A 17 -25.33 -0.85 -41.13
C LYS A 17 -26.23 -2.02 -40.73
N ARG A 18 -25.72 -2.97 -39.89
CA ARG A 18 -26.51 -4.11 -39.35
C ARG A 18 -26.54 -3.93 -37.83
N ALA A 19 -27.65 -3.51 -37.28
CA ALA A 19 -27.82 -3.11 -35.89
C ALA A 19 -27.31 -4.17 -34.88
N HIS A 20 -27.49 -5.46 -35.17
CA HIS A 20 -27.05 -6.55 -34.25
C HIS A 20 -25.54 -6.67 -34.11
N VAL A 21 -24.78 -6.56 -35.21
CA VAL A 21 -23.30 -6.70 -35.19
C VAL A 21 -22.65 -5.46 -34.55
N ALA A 22 -23.21 -4.27 -34.87
CA ALA A 22 -22.79 -3.03 -34.23
C ALA A 22 -22.99 -3.08 -32.73
N LEU A 23 -24.14 -3.60 -32.27
CA LEU A 23 -24.47 -3.72 -30.85
C LEU A 23 -23.45 -4.63 -30.13
N ILE A 24 -23.14 -5.82 -30.67
CA ILE A 24 -22.22 -6.79 -30.06
C ILE A 24 -20.80 -6.24 -30.01
N SER A 25 -20.33 -5.60 -31.10
CA SER A 25 -19.01 -4.95 -31.11
C SER A 25 -18.91 -3.81 -30.10
N THR A 26 -19.97 -3.01 -29.96
CA THR A 26 -20.02 -1.93 -28.97
C THR A 26 -20.02 -2.47 -27.56
N ILE A 27 -20.79 -3.54 -27.29
CA ILE A 27 -20.79 -4.21 -25.98
C ILE A 27 -19.38 -4.76 -25.64
N SER A 28 -18.66 -5.33 -26.61
CA SER A 28 -17.32 -5.84 -26.38
C SER A 28 -16.31 -4.72 -26.04
N VAL A 29 -16.34 -3.62 -26.80
CA VAL A 29 -15.51 -2.44 -26.52
C VAL A 29 -15.84 -1.84 -25.16
N PHE A 30 -17.15 -1.68 -24.87
CA PHE A 30 -17.62 -1.13 -23.61
C PHE A 30 -17.27 -2.02 -22.42
N GLY A 31 -17.48 -3.35 -22.51
CA GLY A 31 -17.13 -4.30 -21.46
C GLY A 31 -15.64 -4.27 -21.12
N LEU A 32 -14.79 -4.23 -22.15
CA LEU A 32 -13.35 -4.10 -21.96
C LEU A 32 -12.98 -2.74 -21.35
N ALA A 33 -13.60 -1.66 -21.81
CA ALA A 33 -13.38 -0.32 -21.27
C ALA A 33 -13.78 -0.22 -19.80
N VAL A 34 -14.92 -0.76 -19.41
CA VAL A 34 -15.36 -0.82 -18.00
C VAL A 34 -14.39 -1.65 -17.16
N GLY A 35 -13.94 -2.81 -17.63
CA GLY A 35 -12.99 -3.64 -16.92
C GLY A 35 -11.66 -2.92 -16.70
N VAL A 36 -11.11 -2.27 -17.73
CA VAL A 36 -9.87 -1.49 -17.64
C VAL A 36 -10.02 -0.28 -16.71
N ALA A 37 -11.14 0.47 -16.84
CA ALA A 37 -11.41 1.60 -15.97
C ALA A 37 -11.55 1.18 -14.51
N ALA A 38 -12.30 0.11 -14.23
CA ALA A 38 -12.44 -0.42 -12.88
C ALA A 38 -11.09 -0.84 -12.26
N LEU A 39 -10.21 -1.48 -13.04
CA LEU A 39 -8.89 -1.85 -12.57
C LEU A 39 -8.02 -0.63 -12.24
N ILE A 40 -8.04 0.40 -13.10
CA ILE A 40 -7.29 1.64 -12.87
C ILE A 40 -7.80 2.36 -11.62
N ILE A 41 -9.12 2.51 -11.46
CA ILE A 41 -9.72 3.16 -10.28
C ILE A 41 -9.38 2.38 -9.01
N SER A 42 -9.49 1.05 -9.03
CA SER A 42 -9.17 0.21 -7.88
C SER A 42 -7.70 0.29 -7.48
N LEU A 43 -6.79 0.28 -8.47
CA LEU A 43 -5.36 0.44 -8.21
C LEU A 43 -5.02 1.86 -7.72
N ALA A 44 -5.63 2.89 -8.30
CA ALA A 44 -5.42 4.28 -7.87
C ALA A 44 -5.88 4.50 -6.42
N LEU A 45 -7.05 3.95 -6.05
CA LEU A 45 -7.54 3.96 -4.68
C LEU A 45 -6.55 3.29 -3.72
N LEU A 46 -6.14 2.07 -4.03
CA LEU A 46 -5.25 1.29 -3.18
C LEU A 46 -3.87 1.93 -3.06
N SER A 47 -3.32 2.44 -4.16
CA SER A 47 -2.03 3.12 -4.19
C SER A 47 -2.07 4.42 -3.39
N GLY A 48 -3.12 5.24 -3.56
CA GLY A 48 -3.31 6.45 -2.78
C GLY A 48 -3.40 6.18 -1.27
N PHE A 49 -4.15 5.17 -0.88
CA PHE A 49 -4.24 4.75 0.52
C PHE A 49 -2.89 4.24 1.07
N GLN A 50 -2.19 3.40 0.31
CA GLN A 50 -0.87 2.90 0.71
C GLN A 50 0.17 4.01 0.84
N ASP A 51 0.18 4.98 -0.08
CA ASP A 51 1.11 6.11 -0.04
C ASP A 51 0.85 7.00 1.19
N ARG A 52 -0.41 7.23 1.53
CA ARG A 52 -0.77 7.98 2.75
C ARG A 52 -0.37 7.23 4.02
N ILE A 53 -0.61 5.92 4.10
CA ILE A 53 -0.15 5.11 5.23
C ILE A 53 1.37 5.17 5.35
N ARG A 54 2.10 5.02 4.24
CA ARG A 54 3.57 5.09 4.24
C ARG A 54 4.06 6.46 4.70
N ALA A 55 3.51 7.54 4.16
CA ALA A 55 3.87 8.89 4.56
C ALA A 55 3.61 9.15 6.05
N GLN A 56 2.48 8.70 6.59
CA GLN A 56 2.20 8.82 8.02
C GLN A 56 3.14 7.98 8.87
N MET A 57 3.50 6.79 8.43
CA MET A 57 4.48 5.96 9.14
C MET A 57 5.86 6.58 9.13
N ALA A 58 6.30 7.12 8.00
CA ALA A 58 7.59 7.79 7.89
C ALA A 58 7.67 9.03 8.80
N LEU A 59 6.61 9.83 8.87
CA LEU A 59 6.56 11.00 9.76
C LEU A 59 6.56 10.64 11.25
N ARG A 60 5.96 9.51 11.63
CA ARG A 60 5.77 9.14 13.03
C ARG A 60 6.78 8.12 13.56
N SER A 61 7.33 7.28 12.68
CA SER A 61 8.32 6.27 13.04
C SER A 61 9.74 6.83 12.93
N PRO A 62 10.66 6.38 13.78
CA PRO A 62 12.08 6.65 13.59
C PRO A 62 12.54 6.02 12.27
N HIS A 63 13.39 6.73 11.53
CA HIS A 63 13.88 6.23 10.24
C HIS A 63 14.89 5.10 10.39
N LEU A 64 15.66 5.13 11.47
CA LEU A 64 16.61 4.09 11.87
C LEU A 64 16.43 3.74 13.33
N VAL A 65 16.58 2.46 13.65
CA VAL A 65 16.65 1.96 15.01
C VAL A 65 17.89 1.09 15.16
N VAL A 66 18.74 1.46 16.09
CA VAL A 66 19.93 0.68 16.49
C VAL A 66 19.63 0.01 17.81
N SER A 67 19.65 -1.29 17.85
CA SER A 67 19.39 -2.11 19.04
C SER A 67 20.47 -3.18 19.22
N PRO A 68 20.60 -3.78 20.40
CA PRO A 68 21.52 -4.90 20.58
C PRO A 68 21.05 -6.09 19.73
N ALA A 69 22.00 -6.87 19.20
CA ALA A 69 21.70 -8.11 18.48
C ALA A 69 21.20 -9.21 19.44
N ARG A 70 21.66 -9.18 20.70
CA ARG A 70 21.25 -10.07 21.79
C ARG A 70 21.09 -9.26 23.08
N GLY A 71 20.15 -9.66 23.92
CA GLY A 71 19.87 -8.94 25.16
C GLY A 71 18.89 -7.77 24.97
N ASP A 72 18.74 -6.95 26.01
CA ASP A 72 17.80 -5.85 26.12
C ASP A 72 18.47 -4.49 26.39
N ARG A 73 19.79 -4.42 26.30
CA ARG A 73 20.59 -3.22 26.58
C ARG A 73 21.77 -3.11 25.62
N LEU A 74 22.08 -1.89 25.21
CA LEU A 74 23.28 -1.57 24.44
C LEU A 74 24.52 -1.61 25.36
N ASP A 75 25.59 -2.26 24.90
CA ASP A 75 26.86 -2.37 25.67
C ASP A 75 27.56 -1.01 25.72
N ASP A 76 27.65 -0.32 24.60
CA ASP A 76 28.21 1.03 24.48
C ASP A 76 27.23 1.98 23.80
N PRO A 77 26.35 2.63 24.57
CA PRO A 77 25.39 3.62 24.03
C PRO A 77 26.07 4.86 23.42
N GLN A 78 27.27 5.23 23.92
CA GLN A 78 27.98 6.42 23.44
C GLN A 78 28.57 6.19 22.05
N LEU A 79 29.07 4.99 21.77
CA LEU A 79 29.52 4.59 20.43
C LEU A 79 28.39 4.71 19.43
N VAL A 80 27.19 4.21 19.77
CA VAL A 80 26.01 4.29 18.90
C VAL A 80 25.63 5.74 18.66
N ALA A 81 25.54 6.56 19.72
CA ALA A 81 25.20 7.96 19.61
C ALA A 81 26.17 8.74 18.70
N ARG A 82 27.49 8.55 18.91
CA ARG A 82 28.53 9.18 18.07
C ARG A 82 28.46 8.72 16.62
N THR A 83 28.23 7.43 16.39
CA THR A 83 28.14 6.87 15.03
C THR A 83 26.94 7.45 14.29
N LEU A 84 25.77 7.59 14.94
CA LEU A 84 24.59 8.19 14.38
C LEU A 84 24.78 9.69 14.12
N ALA A 85 25.34 10.43 15.08
CA ALA A 85 25.58 11.87 14.95
C ALA A 85 26.60 12.21 13.85
N ALA A 86 27.53 11.31 13.53
CA ALA A 86 28.51 11.50 12.46
C ALA A 86 27.97 11.24 11.05
N LEU A 87 26.71 10.83 10.90
CA LEU A 87 26.09 10.60 9.59
C LEU A 87 25.50 11.88 9.02
N PRO A 88 25.73 12.17 7.75
CA PRO A 88 25.09 13.31 7.09
C PRO A 88 23.59 13.09 7.02
N GLY A 89 22.81 14.15 7.28
CA GLY A 89 21.35 14.11 7.17
C GLY A 89 20.61 13.54 8.39
N VAL A 90 21.30 13.20 9.48
CA VAL A 90 20.65 12.86 10.76
C VAL A 90 20.18 14.13 11.44
N LEU A 91 18.87 14.23 11.71
CA LEU A 91 18.24 15.35 12.41
C LEU A 91 18.26 15.17 13.92
N SER A 92 18.00 13.95 14.39
CA SER A 92 18.07 13.58 15.80
C SER A 92 18.51 12.12 15.97
N ALA A 93 19.12 11.82 17.12
CA ALA A 93 19.48 10.48 17.55
C ALA A 93 19.21 10.37 19.04
N ASP A 94 18.06 9.79 19.38
CA ASP A 94 17.53 9.77 20.75
C ASP A 94 17.64 8.39 21.38
N PRO A 95 18.09 8.28 22.65
CA PRO A 95 18.07 7.04 23.38
C PRO A 95 16.64 6.63 23.73
N VAL A 96 16.34 5.35 23.55
CA VAL A 96 15.02 4.79 23.81
C VAL A 96 15.11 3.76 24.93
N ILE A 97 14.20 3.90 25.88
CA ILE A 97 13.96 2.96 26.95
C ILE A 97 12.48 2.63 26.95
N GLU A 98 12.15 1.40 26.74
CA GLU A 98 10.78 0.89 26.74
C GLU A 98 10.62 -0.18 27.82
N GLY A 99 9.40 -0.28 28.34
CA GLY A 99 9.09 -1.33 29.29
C GLY A 99 7.61 -1.55 29.43
N ARG A 100 7.30 -2.55 30.24
CA ARG A 100 5.93 -2.85 30.64
C ARG A 100 5.76 -2.58 32.12
N GLY A 101 4.58 -2.17 32.49
CA GLY A 101 4.24 -1.88 33.87
C GLY A 101 2.74 -1.78 34.06
N TRP A 102 2.37 -1.29 35.22
CA TRP A 102 0.99 -1.02 35.57
C TRP A 102 0.82 0.45 35.87
N LEU A 103 -0.19 1.05 35.26
CA LEU A 103 -0.60 2.41 35.56
C LEU A 103 -1.75 2.34 36.55
N CYS A 104 -1.57 2.97 37.71
CA CYS A 104 -2.55 2.98 38.78
C CYS A 104 -3.03 4.39 39.05
N ASP A 105 -4.29 4.53 39.44
CA ASP A 105 -4.81 5.77 39.99
C ASP A 105 -4.11 6.13 41.32
N ALA A 106 -4.31 7.35 41.81
CA ALA A 106 -3.71 7.78 43.06
C ALA A 106 -4.15 6.93 44.28
N SER A 107 -5.31 6.35 44.20
CA SER A 107 -5.88 5.48 45.28
C SER A 107 -5.37 4.04 45.22
N GLY A 108 -4.76 3.63 44.09
CA GLY A 108 -4.31 2.24 43.86
C GLY A 108 -5.42 1.25 43.58
N ARG A 109 -6.67 1.69 43.43
CA ARG A 109 -7.83 0.82 43.19
C ARG A 109 -7.97 0.34 41.76
N ASN A 110 -7.61 1.20 40.80
CA ASN A 110 -7.65 0.90 39.38
C ASN A 110 -6.23 0.74 38.87
N ALA A 111 -5.89 -0.45 38.36
CA ALA A 111 -4.60 -0.74 37.77
C ALA A 111 -4.78 -1.32 36.36
N VAL A 112 -4.09 -0.73 35.37
CA VAL A 112 -4.12 -1.21 34.00
C VAL A 112 -2.73 -1.50 33.50
N PRO A 113 -2.54 -2.59 32.75
CA PRO A 113 -1.25 -2.87 32.11
C PRO A 113 -0.97 -1.81 31.03
N VAL A 114 0.24 -1.27 31.04
CA VAL A 114 0.69 -0.26 30.10
C VAL A 114 2.09 -0.56 29.59
N ARG A 115 2.36 -0.11 28.38
CA ARG A 115 3.72 0.01 27.86
C ARG A 115 4.17 1.44 28.03
N TYR A 116 5.31 1.64 28.68
CA TYR A 116 5.92 2.96 28.79
C TYR A 116 7.12 3.08 27.88
N ARG A 117 7.40 4.33 27.47
CA ARG A 117 8.54 4.68 26.61
C ARG A 117 9.14 6.01 27.07
N SER A 118 10.46 6.09 26.93
CA SER A 118 11.17 7.36 27.15
C SER A 118 10.95 8.33 25.99
N VAL A 119 10.93 9.62 26.33
CA VAL A 119 10.94 10.73 25.37
C VAL A 119 12.03 11.69 25.77
N SER A 120 12.91 12.05 24.81
CA SER A 120 14.08 12.91 25.07
C SER A 120 13.74 14.40 24.98
N GLU A 121 12.71 14.78 24.22
CA GLU A 121 12.37 16.20 23.96
C GLU A 121 10.86 16.48 24.03
N GLY A 122 10.53 17.76 24.21
CA GLY A 122 9.17 18.27 24.15
C GLY A 122 8.61 18.74 25.49
N PRO A 123 7.27 18.82 25.64
CA PRO A 123 6.59 19.35 26.83
C PRO A 123 6.80 18.54 28.10
N LEU A 124 7.49 17.39 28.00
CA LEU A 124 7.83 16.53 29.13
C LEU A 124 9.18 16.85 29.78
N ARG A 125 9.74 18.04 29.57
CA ARG A 125 10.94 18.47 30.29
C ARG A 125 10.65 18.50 31.78
N LEU A 126 11.60 17.99 32.57
CA LEU A 126 11.56 18.15 34.03
C LEU A 126 11.72 19.64 34.35
N SER A 127 10.62 20.29 34.64
CA SER A 127 10.61 21.71 35.10
C SER A 127 10.22 21.73 36.55
N GLY A 128 11.23 21.86 37.44
CA GLY A 128 11.01 22.09 38.84
C GLY A 128 10.82 20.86 39.74
N GLU A 129 10.69 21.14 41.03
CA GLU A 129 10.43 20.15 42.09
C GLU A 129 9.02 19.58 41.94
N GLY A 130 8.88 18.26 41.75
CA GLY A 130 7.59 17.58 41.67
C GLY A 130 7.63 16.27 40.93
N ALA A 131 6.46 15.62 40.83
CA ALA A 131 6.31 14.37 40.07
C ALA A 131 6.61 14.63 38.57
N PRO A 132 7.44 13.77 37.93
CA PRO A 132 7.78 13.90 36.52
C PRO A 132 6.54 13.91 35.61
N PRO A 133 6.53 14.76 34.57
CA PRO A 133 5.41 14.85 33.65
C PRO A 133 5.28 13.58 32.82
N ALA A 134 4.04 13.18 32.51
CA ALA A 134 3.75 12.04 31.68
C ALA A 134 2.68 12.39 30.65
N ARG A 135 2.83 11.84 29.45
CA ARG A 135 1.79 11.85 28.41
C ARG A 135 1.14 10.46 28.38
N VAL A 136 -0.19 10.44 28.57
CA VAL A 136 -0.96 9.20 28.70
C VAL A 136 -1.84 9.03 27.46
N SER A 137 -1.93 7.81 26.92
CA SER A 137 -2.88 7.53 25.83
C SER A 137 -4.31 7.66 26.34
N GLY A 138 -5.24 8.14 25.49
CA GLY A 138 -6.65 8.29 25.86
C GLY A 138 -7.29 6.99 26.34
N ALA A 139 -6.89 5.86 25.76
CA ALA A 139 -7.36 4.55 26.16
C ALA A 139 -6.90 4.16 27.57
N ALA A 140 -5.63 4.42 27.92
CA ALA A 140 -5.13 4.17 29.27
C ALA A 140 -5.72 5.18 30.28
N ALA A 141 -5.82 6.45 29.90
CA ALA A 141 -6.41 7.50 30.73
C ALA A 141 -7.86 7.20 31.12
N ALA A 142 -8.70 6.77 30.15
CA ALA A 142 -10.10 6.42 30.42
C ALA A 142 -10.23 5.25 31.40
N ARG A 143 -9.32 4.28 31.35
CA ARG A 143 -9.36 3.07 32.21
C ARG A 143 -8.97 3.35 33.66
N VAL A 144 -8.12 4.35 33.90
CA VAL A 144 -7.71 4.77 35.26
C VAL A 144 -8.36 6.09 35.68
N ALA A 145 -9.35 6.57 34.91
CA ALA A 145 -10.02 7.85 35.14
C ALA A 145 -9.02 9.02 35.36
N ALA A 146 -7.98 9.08 34.50
CA ALA A 146 -6.94 10.08 34.60
C ALA A 146 -7.41 11.42 34.04
N GLU A 147 -7.10 12.49 34.77
CA GLU A 147 -7.34 13.88 34.35
C GLU A 147 -6.03 14.60 34.15
N LYS A 148 -6.02 15.65 33.30
CA LYS A 148 -4.86 16.50 33.12
C LYS A 148 -4.48 17.19 34.42
N GLY A 149 -3.21 17.09 34.79
CA GLY A 149 -2.69 17.61 36.09
C GLY A 149 -2.76 16.57 37.23
N GLY A 150 -3.53 15.49 37.08
CA GLY A 150 -3.67 14.42 38.07
C GLY A 150 -2.36 13.65 38.29
N LEU A 151 -2.25 13.05 39.47
CA LEU A 151 -1.12 12.17 39.82
C LEU A 151 -1.51 10.70 39.59
N LEU A 152 -0.61 9.98 38.91
CA LEU A 152 -0.75 8.53 38.67
C LEU A 152 0.49 7.82 39.21
N ARG A 153 0.32 6.57 39.60
CA ARG A 153 1.42 5.70 40.01
C ARG A 153 1.74 4.72 38.91
N VAL A 154 3.00 4.66 38.50
CA VAL A 154 3.52 3.67 37.55
C VAL A 154 4.30 2.64 38.31
N LEU A 155 3.88 1.38 38.18
CA LEU A 155 4.57 0.22 38.76
C LEU A 155 5.30 -0.51 37.63
N SER A 156 6.60 -0.70 37.80
CA SER A 156 7.39 -1.50 36.85
C SER A 156 7.07 -2.99 36.99
N SER A 157 7.15 -3.72 35.87
CA SER A 157 7.16 -5.19 35.90
C SER A 157 8.48 -5.76 36.50
N ARG A 158 9.50 -4.92 36.66
CA ARG A 158 10.75 -5.27 37.32
C ARG A 158 10.69 -4.97 38.79
N SER A 159 11.27 -5.86 39.60
CA SER A 159 11.33 -5.71 41.05
C SER A 159 12.75 -5.39 41.48
N ARG A 160 12.89 -4.60 42.52
CA ARG A 160 14.13 -4.36 43.23
C ARG A 160 14.17 -5.25 44.48
N LEU A 161 15.28 -5.89 44.72
CA LEU A 161 15.46 -6.63 45.96
C LEU A 161 15.53 -5.67 47.16
N SER A 162 14.70 -5.93 48.15
CA SER A 162 14.63 -5.21 49.41
C SER A 162 14.83 -6.26 50.55
N PRO A 163 15.23 -5.81 51.76
CA PRO A 163 15.32 -6.70 52.92
C PRO A 163 14.04 -7.48 53.24
N ILE A 164 12.87 -6.99 52.80
CA ILE A 164 11.56 -7.61 52.98
C ILE A 164 11.12 -8.44 51.74
N GLY A 165 11.97 -8.59 50.70
CA GLY A 165 11.70 -9.34 49.49
C GLY A 165 11.65 -8.45 48.23
N PRO A 166 11.29 -9.00 47.08
CA PRO A 166 11.20 -8.25 45.84
C PRO A 166 10.05 -7.25 45.88
N VAL A 167 10.38 -5.96 45.74
CA VAL A 167 9.41 -4.86 45.68
C VAL A 167 9.40 -4.26 44.28
N PRO A 168 8.25 -4.05 43.65
CA PRO A 168 8.17 -3.41 42.35
C PRO A 168 8.63 -1.97 42.43
N ILE A 169 9.35 -1.52 41.41
CA ILE A 169 9.76 -0.12 41.30
C ILE A 169 8.51 0.70 40.99
N ALA A 170 8.23 1.68 41.84
CA ALA A 170 7.08 2.56 41.71
C ALA A 170 7.54 4.02 41.54
N VAL A 171 6.93 4.72 40.60
CA VAL A 171 7.16 6.16 40.37
C VAL A 171 5.82 6.87 40.26
N LEU A 172 5.69 8.02 40.95
CA LEU A 172 4.58 8.93 40.76
C LEU A 172 4.86 9.83 39.57
N VAL A 173 3.90 9.95 38.67
CA VAL A 173 3.97 10.80 37.48
C VAL A 173 2.77 11.74 37.46
N ARG A 174 2.94 12.93 36.90
CA ARG A 174 1.87 13.93 36.72
C ARG A 174 1.40 13.89 35.27
N VAL A 175 0.11 13.81 35.01
CA VAL A 175 -0.48 13.82 33.68
C VAL A 175 -0.32 15.22 33.07
N ALA A 176 0.64 15.41 32.20
CA ALA A 176 0.85 16.66 31.47
C ALA A 176 -0.12 16.77 30.28
N GLU A 177 -0.36 15.66 29.61
CA GLU A 177 -1.19 15.59 28.40
C GLU A 177 -1.86 14.23 28.27
N ILE A 178 -3.13 14.24 27.82
CA ILE A 178 -3.84 13.03 27.40
C ILE A 178 -3.88 13.03 25.88
N ARG A 179 -3.18 12.06 25.27
CA ARG A 179 -3.08 11.96 23.82
C ARG A 179 -4.30 11.22 23.25
N ARG A 180 -5.02 11.90 22.36
CA ARG A 180 -6.04 11.26 21.52
C ARG A 180 -5.32 10.53 20.39
N GLY A 181 -5.17 9.22 20.52
CA GLY A 181 -4.54 8.37 19.50
C GLY A 181 -5.56 7.60 18.68
N SER A 182 -5.24 7.28 17.44
CA SER A 182 -6.03 6.35 16.66
C SER A 182 -5.71 4.90 17.08
N ALA A 183 -6.68 3.98 16.89
CA ALA A 183 -6.53 2.56 17.18
C ALA A 183 -5.38 1.87 16.40
N LEU A 184 -4.88 2.51 15.34
CA LEU A 184 -3.75 2.05 14.51
C LEU A 184 -2.39 2.41 15.10
N GLU A 185 -2.33 3.22 16.14
CA GLU A 185 -1.08 3.69 16.72
C GLU A 185 -0.51 2.63 17.67
N LYS A 186 0.60 1.98 17.28
CA LYS A 186 1.44 1.14 18.16
C LYS A 186 2.24 1.97 19.17
N ALA A 187 1.80 3.19 19.46
CA ALA A 187 2.47 4.06 20.40
C ALA A 187 2.42 3.48 21.82
N ALA A 188 3.38 3.86 22.64
CA ALA A 188 3.36 3.50 24.05
C ALA A 188 2.12 4.10 24.74
N ASP A 189 1.54 3.37 25.69
CA ASP A 189 0.39 3.83 26.47
C ASP A 189 0.77 5.00 27.38
N LEU A 190 2.06 5.09 27.73
CA LEU A 190 2.63 6.09 28.61
C LEU A 190 3.99 6.56 28.07
N GLU A 191 4.11 7.85 27.82
CA GLU A 191 5.38 8.51 27.49
C GLU A 191 5.87 9.31 28.70
N ILE A 192 7.12 9.10 29.09
CA ILE A 192 7.74 9.66 30.29
C ILE A 192 9.16 10.15 29.97
N PRO A 193 9.70 11.10 30.77
CA PRO A 193 11.09 11.52 30.61
C PRO A 193 12.07 10.35 30.75
N GLU A 194 13.18 10.42 30.01
CA GLU A 194 14.21 9.36 29.99
C GLU A 194 14.69 8.95 31.40
N PRO A 195 14.98 9.86 32.34
CA PRO A 195 15.42 9.47 33.68
C PRO A 195 14.38 8.63 34.42
N THR A 196 13.09 8.94 34.25
CA THR A 196 11.98 8.20 34.85
C THR A 196 11.85 6.81 34.22
N ALA A 197 11.93 6.74 32.88
CA ALA A 197 11.91 5.46 32.16
C ALA A 197 13.09 4.57 32.56
N ARG A 198 14.27 5.16 32.73
CA ARG A 198 15.47 4.46 33.16
C ARG A 198 15.31 3.85 34.56
N LEU A 199 14.74 4.63 35.49
CA LEU A 199 14.42 4.14 36.83
C LEU A 199 13.44 2.97 36.80
N LEU A 200 12.33 3.10 36.06
CA LEU A 200 11.33 2.04 35.91
C LEU A 200 11.89 0.78 35.20
N ALA A 201 12.78 0.96 34.24
CA ALA A 201 13.44 -0.15 33.56
C ALA A 201 14.54 -0.81 34.42
N GLY A 202 14.85 -0.27 35.60
CA GLY A 202 15.95 -0.77 36.43
C GLY A 202 17.32 -0.67 35.74
N LEU A 203 17.50 0.32 34.88
CA LEU A 203 18.73 0.56 34.14
C LEU A 203 19.51 1.70 34.82
N PRO A 204 20.61 1.43 35.50
CA PRO A 204 21.38 2.51 36.17
C PRO A 204 22.02 3.48 35.16
N TYR A 205 22.35 2.98 33.99
CA TYR A 205 22.89 3.76 32.86
C TYR A 205 22.60 3.04 31.52
N GLY A 206 22.79 3.78 30.40
CA GLY A 206 22.62 3.25 29.06
C GLY A 206 21.22 3.40 28.50
N ALA A 207 20.98 2.78 27.37
CA ALA A 207 19.74 2.75 26.63
C ALA A 207 19.51 1.33 26.08
N GLN A 208 18.26 1.04 25.73
CA GLN A 208 17.91 -0.24 25.10
C GLN A 208 18.08 -0.15 23.59
N ALA A 209 17.84 1.01 23.02
CA ALA A 209 18.01 1.29 21.61
C ALA A 209 18.29 2.78 21.38
N TYR A 210 18.75 3.11 20.20
CA TYR A 210 18.77 4.48 19.70
C TYR A 210 17.85 4.57 18.47
N GLU A 211 17.09 5.62 18.42
CA GLU A 211 16.25 5.97 17.27
C GLU A 211 16.81 7.22 16.61
N ALA A 212 16.97 7.17 15.30
CA ALA A 212 17.41 8.33 14.54
C ALA A 212 16.38 8.74 13.50
N ARG A 213 16.22 10.04 13.34
CA ARG A 213 15.45 10.68 12.28
C ARG A 213 16.39 11.27 11.25
N LEU A 214 16.08 11.03 9.98
CA LEU A 214 16.82 11.55 8.82
C LEU A 214 16.03 12.68 8.18
N ALA A 215 16.72 13.61 7.53
CA ALA A 215 16.09 14.63 6.70
C ALA A 215 15.36 14.06 5.49
N ASP A 216 15.91 12.97 4.91
CA ASP A 216 15.28 12.22 3.82
C ASP A 216 15.02 10.77 4.28
N GLU A 217 13.75 10.40 4.35
CA GLU A 217 13.31 9.05 4.71
C GLU A 217 13.76 7.97 3.72
N ASN A 218 13.98 8.35 2.46
CA ASN A 218 14.43 7.44 1.41
C ASN A 218 15.91 7.06 1.55
N ALA A 219 16.69 7.89 2.23
CA ALA A 219 18.09 7.63 2.53
C ALA A 219 18.28 6.58 3.64
N ALA A 220 17.20 6.13 4.31
CA ALA A 220 17.27 5.22 5.46
C ALA A 220 18.03 3.93 5.17
N ASP A 221 17.84 3.30 4.01
CA ASP A 221 18.54 2.05 3.67
C ASP A 221 20.03 2.26 3.43
N ALA A 222 20.43 3.38 2.84
CA ALA A 222 21.85 3.74 2.65
C ALA A 222 22.49 4.09 3.99
N ALA A 223 21.81 4.88 4.82
CA ALA A 223 22.24 5.23 6.16
C ALA A 223 22.36 3.99 7.07
N ALA A 224 21.42 3.05 7.01
CA ALA A 224 21.49 1.80 7.78
C ALA A 224 22.73 0.98 7.43
N ARG A 225 23.06 0.85 6.14
CA ARG A 225 24.30 0.17 5.71
C ARG A 225 25.55 0.89 6.20
N ALA A 226 25.59 2.22 6.14
CA ALA A 226 26.71 3.02 6.61
C ALA A 226 26.91 2.91 8.13
N VAL A 227 25.83 2.86 8.92
CA VAL A 227 25.88 2.63 10.37
C VAL A 227 26.34 1.21 10.68
N ALA A 228 25.75 0.21 10.01
CA ALA A 228 26.09 -1.20 10.23
C ALA A 228 27.55 -1.50 9.90
N ALA A 229 28.15 -0.82 8.91
CA ALA A 229 29.58 -0.97 8.59
C ALA A 229 30.52 -0.38 9.66
N ARG A 230 30.05 0.53 10.52
CA ARG A 230 30.83 1.21 11.56
C ARG A 230 30.62 0.63 12.95
N LEU A 231 29.52 -0.11 13.15
CA LEU A 231 29.21 -0.72 14.44
C LEU A 231 29.62 -2.19 14.47
N PRO A 232 30.03 -2.71 15.62
CA PRO A 232 30.27 -4.15 15.81
C PRO A 232 29.03 -5.00 15.51
N ALA A 233 29.23 -6.29 15.21
CA ALA A 233 28.15 -7.25 14.96
C ALA A 233 27.20 -7.48 16.16
N ALA A 234 27.59 -6.99 17.34
CA ALA A 234 26.73 -6.96 18.53
C ALA A 234 25.52 -6.05 18.42
N TYR A 235 25.50 -5.16 17.42
CA TYR A 235 24.40 -4.23 17.18
C TYR A 235 23.64 -4.61 15.92
N ARG A 236 22.31 -4.39 15.95
CA ARG A 236 21.40 -4.56 14.82
C ARG A 236 20.84 -3.21 14.43
N VAL A 237 21.07 -2.83 13.20
CA VAL A 237 20.50 -1.62 12.59
C VAL A 237 19.28 -2.03 11.77
N ARG A 238 18.13 -1.42 12.02
CA ARG A 238 16.89 -1.66 11.28
C ARG A 238 16.31 -0.35 10.78
N THR A 239 15.80 -0.37 9.57
CA THR A 239 15.09 0.76 8.98
C THR A 239 13.60 0.72 9.37
N TRP A 240 12.91 1.84 9.22
CA TRP A 240 11.45 1.92 9.41
C TRP A 240 10.70 0.93 8.50
N ARG A 241 11.25 0.63 7.31
CA ARG A 241 10.69 -0.36 6.38
C ARG A 241 10.76 -1.77 6.92
N GLU A 242 11.87 -2.13 7.52
CA GLU A 242 12.06 -3.44 8.16
C GLU A 242 11.21 -3.59 9.43
N LEU A 243 11.07 -2.53 10.22
CA LEU A 243 10.21 -2.51 11.40
C LEU A 243 8.73 -2.72 11.05
N ASN A 244 8.32 -2.22 9.88
CA ASN A 244 6.95 -2.34 9.36
C ASN A 244 6.83 -3.38 8.23
N ALA A 245 7.80 -4.30 8.10
CA ALA A 245 7.80 -5.32 7.05
C ALA A 245 6.51 -6.16 6.98
N PRO A 246 5.91 -6.62 8.10
CA PRO A 246 4.65 -7.38 8.05
C PRO A 246 3.51 -6.59 7.43
N LEU A 247 3.38 -5.31 7.77
CA LEU A 247 2.35 -4.45 7.20
C LEU A 247 2.62 -4.17 5.71
N SER A 248 3.87 -3.86 5.36
CA SER A 248 4.27 -3.66 3.96
C SER A 248 4.04 -4.92 3.11
N PHE A 249 4.20 -6.10 3.68
CA PHE A 249 3.88 -7.37 3.03
C PHE A 249 2.37 -7.54 2.86
N ALA A 250 1.56 -7.28 3.89
CA ALA A 250 0.11 -7.36 3.84
C ALA A 250 -0.47 -6.42 2.77
N LEU A 251 0.00 -5.18 2.71
CA LEU A 251 -0.42 -4.20 1.69
C LEU A 251 -0.06 -4.63 0.26
N ARG A 252 1.11 -5.25 0.06
CA ARG A 252 1.48 -5.80 -1.25
C ARG A 252 0.63 -7.01 -1.63
N LEU A 253 0.36 -7.89 -0.68
CA LEU A 253 -0.51 -9.05 -0.90
C LEU A 253 -1.92 -8.61 -1.29
N GLU A 254 -2.51 -7.68 -0.55
CA GLU A 254 -3.81 -7.09 -0.84
C GLU A 254 -3.86 -6.52 -2.27
N LYS A 255 -2.86 -5.72 -2.66
CA LYS A 255 -2.74 -5.17 -4.01
C LYS A 255 -2.68 -6.26 -5.08
N SER A 256 -1.94 -7.33 -4.82
CA SER A 256 -1.83 -8.46 -5.74
C SER A 256 -3.15 -9.21 -5.90
N VAL A 257 -3.89 -9.41 -4.81
CA VAL A 257 -5.21 -10.06 -4.82
C VAL A 257 -6.23 -9.22 -5.58
N ILE A 258 -6.30 -7.91 -5.31
CA ILE A 258 -7.19 -7.00 -6.03
C ILE A 258 -6.84 -6.98 -7.53
N PHE A 259 -5.55 -6.87 -7.87
CA PHE A 259 -5.11 -6.95 -9.25
C PHE A 259 -5.55 -8.25 -9.92
N ALA A 260 -5.33 -9.41 -9.28
CA ALA A 260 -5.72 -10.70 -9.83
C ALA A 260 -7.24 -10.83 -10.02
N THR A 261 -8.03 -10.37 -9.06
CA THR A 261 -9.49 -10.42 -9.12
C THR A 261 -10.04 -9.56 -10.25
N VAL A 262 -9.55 -8.33 -10.39
CA VAL A 262 -10.03 -7.44 -11.45
C VAL A 262 -9.43 -7.81 -12.81
N ALA A 263 -8.20 -8.36 -12.85
CA ALA A 263 -7.63 -8.93 -14.06
C ALA A 263 -8.49 -10.06 -14.62
N LEU A 264 -9.10 -10.87 -13.76
CA LEU A 264 -10.06 -11.90 -14.17
C LEU A 264 -11.26 -11.29 -14.90
N ILE A 265 -11.76 -10.13 -14.46
CA ILE A 265 -12.84 -9.41 -15.14
C ILE A 265 -12.41 -8.99 -16.55
N ILE A 266 -11.17 -8.53 -16.73
CA ILE A 266 -10.62 -8.19 -18.05
C ILE A 266 -10.54 -9.45 -18.94
N VAL A 267 -10.14 -10.58 -18.40
CA VAL A 267 -10.11 -11.85 -19.13
C VAL A 267 -11.52 -12.24 -19.58
N VAL A 268 -12.51 -12.14 -18.71
CA VAL A 268 -13.92 -12.41 -19.07
C VAL A 268 -14.41 -11.44 -20.14
N ALA A 269 -14.09 -10.15 -20.04
CA ALA A 269 -14.40 -9.17 -21.08
C ALA A 269 -13.71 -9.50 -22.41
N ALA A 270 -12.50 -10.03 -22.40
CA ALA A 270 -11.79 -10.46 -23.59
C ALA A 270 -12.45 -11.70 -24.25
N LEU A 271 -13.08 -12.58 -23.47
CA LEU A 271 -13.87 -13.69 -24.04
C LEU A 271 -15.08 -13.19 -24.86
N ASN A 272 -15.66 -12.05 -24.49
CA ASN A 272 -16.67 -11.41 -25.33
C ASN A 272 -16.10 -10.96 -26.69
N VAL A 273 -14.82 -10.55 -26.73
CA VAL A 273 -14.14 -10.24 -27.99
C VAL A 273 -13.99 -11.50 -28.86
N VAL A 274 -13.70 -12.68 -28.27
CA VAL A 274 -13.67 -13.97 -28.97
C VAL A 274 -15.02 -14.25 -29.65
N SER A 275 -16.10 -14.17 -28.87
CA SER A 275 -17.47 -14.42 -29.34
C SER A 275 -17.88 -13.47 -30.47
N ASN A 276 -17.53 -12.18 -30.31
CA ASN A 276 -17.81 -11.16 -31.32
C ASN A 276 -17.07 -11.40 -32.63
N ILE A 277 -15.76 -11.70 -32.57
CA ILE A 277 -14.97 -12.01 -33.77
C ILE A 277 -15.45 -13.31 -34.40
N ALA A 278 -15.78 -14.34 -33.62
CA ALA A 278 -16.32 -15.60 -34.13
C ALA A 278 -17.63 -15.39 -34.91
N LEU A 279 -18.56 -14.60 -34.34
CA LEU A 279 -19.80 -14.24 -35.01
C LEU A 279 -19.53 -13.47 -36.32
N LEU A 280 -18.60 -12.53 -36.30
CA LEU A 280 -18.24 -11.73 -37.45
C LEU A 280 -17.59 -12.57 -38.55
N VAL A 281 -16.80 -13.62 -38.19
CA VAL A 281 -16.29 -14.61 -39.13
C VAL A 281 -17.45 -15.35 -39.83
N VAL A 282 -18.45 -15.78 -39.07
CA VAL A 282 -19.61 -16.51 -39.63
C VAL A 282 -20.41 -15.58 -40.57
N GLU A 283 -20.71 -14.36 -40.17
CA GLU A 283 -21.46 -13.40 -40.99
C GLU A 283 -20.73 -12.99 -42.28
N LYS A 284 -19.40 -12.89 -42.20
CA LYS A 284 -18.55 -12.49 -43.33
C LYS A 284 -17.98 -13.66 -44.16
N LYS A 285 -18.50 -14.88 -43.90
CA LYS A 285 -18.01 -16.11 -44.56
C LYS A 285 -18.02 -16.01 -46.08
N ARG A 286 -19.04 -15.38 -46.68
CA ARG A 286 -19.16 -15.14 -48.11
C ARG A 286 -18.08 -14.17 -48.62
N ASP A 287 -17.85 -13.06 -47.89
CA ASP A 287 -16.85 -12.08 -48.28
C ASP A 287 -15.43 -12.71 -48.20
N LEU A 288 -15.20 -13.60 -47.21
CA LEU A 288 -13.96 -14.36 -47.06
C LEU A 288 -13.76 -15.36 -48.25
N GLY A 289 -14.84 -16.04 -48.66
CA GLY A 289 -14.80 -16.93 -49.83
C GLY A 289 -14.39 -16.19 -51.10
N VAL A 290 -14.88 -14.98 -51.31
CA VAL A 290 -14.46 -14.11 -52.45
C VAL A 290 -13.00 -13.72 -52.32
N LEU A 291 -12.52 -13.34 -51.14
CA LEU A 291 -11.11 -12.99 -50.94
C LEU A 291 -10.17 -14.18 -51.24
N VAL A 292 -10.54 -15.41 -50.81
CA VAL A 292 -9.76 -16.60 -51.08
C VAL A 292 -9.77 -16.94 -52.59
N SER A 293 -10.91 -16.78 -53.28
CA SER A 293 -10.97 -17.00 -54.75
C SER A 293 -10.16 -15.96 -55.53
N LEU A 294 -9.90 -14.77 -54.96
CA LEU A 294 -9.01 -13.75 -55.50
C LEU A 294 -7.54 -13.98 -55.15
N GLY A 295 -7.20 -15.08 -54.43
CA GLY A 295 -5.83 -15.44 -54.10
C GLY A 295 -5.34 -15.01 -52.70
N ALA A 296 -6.25 -14.61 -51.80
CA ALA A 296 -5.84 -14.32 -50.42
C ALA A 296 -5.36 -15.58 -49.71
N VAL A 297 -4.17 -15.50 -49.11
CA VAL A 297 -3.56 -16.64 -48.36
C VAL A 297 -4.18 -16.73 -46.94
N PRO A 298 -4.19 -17.93 -46.32
CA PRO A 298 -4.74 -18.12 -44.98
C PRO A 298 -4.18 -17.20 -43.91
N GLU A 299 -2.88 -16.87 -44.03
CA GLU A 299 -2.18 -15.94 -43.09
C GLU A 299 -2.76 -14.53 -43.16
N SER A 300 -3.16 -14.09 -44.36
CA SER A 300 -3.77 -12.75 -44.54
C SER A 300 -5.17 -12.71 -43.91
N LEU A 301 -5.94 -13.79 -44.00
CA LEU A 301 -7.24 -13.88 -43.32
C LEU A 301 -7.06 -13.81 -41.80
N ALA A 302 -6.09 -14.58 -41.26
CA ALA A 302 -5.75 -14.50 -39.84
C ALA A 302 -5.33 -13.09 -39.41
N LYS A 303 -4.50 -12.41 -40.22
CA LYS A 303 -4.07 -11.02 -39.97
C LYS A 303 -5.23 -10.03 -39.92
N ILE A 304 -6.22 -10.17 -40.80
CA ILE A 304 -7.44 -9.31 -40.82
C ILE A 304 -8.14 -9.39 -39.46
N TYR A 305 -8.38 -10.61 -38.93
CA TYR A 305 -9.09 -10.80 -37.67
C TYR A 305 -8.28 -10.48 -36.45
N LEU A 306 -6.96 -10.73 -36.47
CA LEU A 306 -6.03 -10.28 -35.43
C LEU A 306 -5.99 -8.74 -35.34
N THR A 307 -5.95 -8.07 -36.50
CA THR A 307 -6.01 -6.61 -36.58
C THR A 307 -7.35 -6.07 -36.05
N LEU A 308 -8.46 -6.75 -36.37
CA LEU A 308 -9.77 -6.39 -35.86
C LEU A 308 -9.86 -6.54 -34.36
N GLY A 309 -9.35 -7.65 -33.80
CA GLY A 309 -9.27 -7.85 -32.35
C GLY A 309 -8.37 -6.82 -31.66
N GLY A 310 -7.23 -6.49 -32.29
CA GLY A 310 -6.35 -5.43 -31.83
C GLY A 310 -7.01 -4.04 -31.85
N LEU A 311 -7.86 -3.75 -32.85
CA LEU A 311 -8.62 -2.51 -32.91
C LEU A 311 -9.70 -2.43 -31.83
N ILE A 312 -10.49 -3.48 -31.66
CA ILE A 312 -11.52 -3.58 -30.60
C ILE A 312 -10.84 -3.49 -29.22
N GLY A 313 -9.78 -4.26 -29.02
CA GLY A 313 -9.00 -4.26 -27.79
C GLY A 313 -8.34 -2.90 -27.51
N GLY A 314 -7.75 -2.29 -28.55
CA GLY A 314 -7.11 -0.97 -28.47
C GLY A 314 -8.11 0.15 -28.13
N LEU A 315 -9.24 0.18 -28.81
CA LEU A 315 -10.31 1.17 -28.54
C LEU A 315 -10.90 1.00 -27.14
N GLY A 316 -11.20 -0.23 -26.73
CA GLY A 316 -11.73 -0.52 -25.40
C GLY A 316 -10.72 -0.17 -24.30
N THR A 317 -9.46 -0.57 -24.48
CA THR A 317 -8.40 -0.24 -23.54
C THR A 317 -8.17 1.27 -23.46
N ALA A 318 -8.05 1.98 -24.58
CA ALA A 318 -7.85 3.43 -24.59
C ALA A 318 -9.00 4.18 -23.92
N ALA A 319 -10.26 3.81 -24.23
CA ALA A 319 -11.43 4.38 -23.58
C ALA A 319 -11.42 4.08 -22.07
N GLY A 320 -11.11 2.85 -21.67
CA GLY A 320 -11.02 2.45 -20.27
C GLY A 320 -9.93 3.19 -19.51
N VAL A 321 -8.76 3.38 -20.12
CA VAL A 321 -7.65 4.17 -19.53
C VAL A 321 -8.08 5.62 -19.33
N VAL A 322 -8.65 6.26 -20.36
CA VAL A 322 -9.10 7.66 -20.25
C VAL A 322 -10.16 7.79 -19.15
N VAL A 323 -11.18 6.96 -19.17
CA VAL A 323 -12.26 7.00 -18.16
C VAL A 323 -11.72 6.71 -16.77
N GLY A 324 -10.88 5.68 -16.62
CA GLY A 324 -10.30 5.29 -15.34
C GLY A 324 -9.41 6.34 -14.73
N VAL A 325 -8.52 6.94 -15.53
CA VAL A 325 -7.61 8.01 -15.08
C VAL A 325 -8.40 9.28 -14.74
N VAL A 326 -9.30 9.72 -15.64
CA VAL A 326 -10.11 10.93 -15.42
C VAL A 326 -10.99 10.76 -14.17
N ALA A 327 -11.65 9.61 -14.04
CA ALA A 327 -12.49 9.34 -12.86
C ALA A 327 -11.65 9.34 -11.57
N SER A 328 -10.49 8.70 -11.56
CA SER A 328 -9.61 8.69 -10.38
C SER A 328 -9.14 10.09 -9.99
N VAL A 329 -8.74 10.91 -10.96
CA VAL A 329 -8.32 12.30 -10.71
C VAL A 329 -9.50 13.17 -10.21
N LEU A 330 -10.69 12.99 -10.77
CA LEU A 330 -11.86 13.71 -10.32
C LEU A 330 -12.28 13.30 -8.90
N LEU A 331 -12.29 12.00 -8.59
CA LEU A 331 -12.61 11.48 -7.27
C LEU A 331 -11.65 12.02 -6.20
N ASP A 332 -10.36 12.09 -6.52
CA ASP A 332 -9.34 12.68 -5.62
C ASP A 332 -9.56 14.18 -5.43
N ARG A 333 -9.74 14.92 -6.55
CA ARG A 333 -9.87 16.37 -6.52
C ARG A 333 -11.14 16.87 -5.79
N PHE A 334 -12.24 16.16 -5.95
CA PHE A 334 -13.52 16.54 -5.31
C PHE A 334 -13.69 15.93 -3.93
N HIS A 335 -12.69 15.18 -3.41
CA HIS A 335 -12.81 14.50 -2.11
C HIS A 335 -14.13 13.71 -1.99
N ALA A 336 -14.50 13.03 -3.09
CA ALA A 336 -15.83 12.46 -3.27
C ALA A 336 -16.22 11.41 -2.22
N VAL A 337 -15.22 10.79 -1.55
CA VAL A 337 -15.45 9.78 -0.52
C VAL A 337 -14.90 10.28 0.81
N PRO A 338 -15.75 10.91 1.66
CA PRO A 338 -15.33 11.36 2.99
C PRO A 338 -15.10 10.17 3.92
N LEU A 339 -14.07 10.26 4.77
CA LEU A 339 -13.80 9.29 5.83
C LEU A 339 -14.04 9.92 7.20
N PRO A 340 -14.58 9.15 8.18
CA PRO A 340 -14.67 9.62 9.55
C PRO A 340 -13.27 9.88 10.11
N GLY A 341 -12.89 11.15 10.26
CA GLY A 341 -11.54 11.57 10.69
C GLY A 341 -11.14 11.05 12.06
N ASP A 342 -12.10 10.75 12.93
CA ASP A 342 -11.86 10.23 14.29
C ASP A 342 -11.31 8.80 14.30
N VAL A 343 -11.61 8.00 13.26
CA VAL A 343 -11.17 6.60 13.14
C VAL A 343 -9.97 6.47 12.21
N TYR A 344 -10.05 7.16 11.07
CA TYR A 344 -9.01 7.16 10.06
C TYR A 344 -8.36 8.54 10.05
N LEU A 345 -7.08 8.65 10.32
CA LEU A 345 -6.31 9.91 10.28
C LEU A 345 -6.35 10.64 8.92
N LEU A 346 -7.35 10.34 8.12
CA LEU A 346 -7.60 10.83 6.77
C LEU A 346 -9.00 11.40 6.69
N SER A 347 -9.14 12.60 6.14
CA SER A 347 -10.44 13.25 5.93
C SER A 347 -11.20 12.73 4.71
N HIS A 348 -10.51 12.13 3.75
CA HIS A 348 -11.07 11.57 2.51
C HIS A 348 -10.22 10.41 2.01
N VAL A 349 -10.80 9.61 1.12
CA VAL A 349 -10.12 8.53 0.43
C VAL A 349 -9.21 9.10 -0.67
N PRO A 350 -7.90 8.89 -0.61
CA PRO A 350 -6.98 9.38 -1.64
C PRO A 350 -6.96 8.44 -2.85
N PHE A 351 -6.90 9.01 -4.06
CA PHE A 351 -6.70 8.28 -5.31
C PHE A 351 -5.39 8.71 -5.95
N ALA A 352 -4.38 7.87 -5.96
CA ALA A 352 -3.08 8.16 -6.59
C ALA A 352 -2.91 7.35 -7.88
N VAL A 353 -2.87 8.05 -9.02
CA VAL A 353 -2.65 7.41 -10.32
C VAL A 353 -1.15 7.32 -10.59
N HIS A 354 -0.59 6.12 -10.55
CA HIS A 354 0.80 5.88 -10.87
C HIS A 354 0.97 5.49 -12.34
N PRO A 355 1.79 6.21 -13.14
CA PRO A 355 1.98 5.91 -14.57
C PRO A 355 2.42 4.47 -14.84
N ARG A 356 3.25 3.90 -13.97
CA ARG A 356 3.70 2.50 -14.07
C ARG A 356 2.53 1.52 -14.02
N GLU A 357 1.54 1.77 -13.18
CA GLU A 357 0.36 0.90 -13.03
C GLU A 357 -0.55 1.02 -14.24
N VAL A 358 -0.77 2.23 -14.74
CA VAL A 358 -1.55 2.49 -15.95
C VAL A 358 -0.92 1.77 -17.14
N ILE A 359 0.39 1.87 -17.33
CA ILE A 359 1.12 1.18 -18.40
C ILE A 359 0.95 -0.34 -18.26
N LEU A 360 1.11 -0.89 -17.06
CA LEU A 360 0.99 -2.32 -16.81
C LEU A 360 -0.42 -2.84 -17.13
N VAL A 361 -1.46 -2.12 -16.69
CA VAL A 361 -2.86 -2.44 -17.00
C VAL A 361 -3.14 -2.35 -18.49
N THR A 362 -2.63 -1.31 -19.16
CA THR A 362 -2.78 -1.11 -20.61
C THR A 362 -2.17 -2.26 -21.39
N LEU A 363 -0.93 -2.63 -21.06
CA LEU A 363 -0.24 -3.76 -21.71
C LEU A 363 -0.95 -5.08 -21.45
N PHE A 364 -1.39 -5.32 -20.23
CA PHE A 364 -2.13 -6.53 -19.86
C PHE A 364 -3.46 -6.65 -20.63
N ALA A 365 -4.25 -5.58 -20.67
CA ALA A 365 -5.53 -5.56 -21.37
C ALA A 365 -5.35 -5.76 -22.88
N LEU A 366 -4.36 -5.08 -23.47
CA LEU A 366 -4.06 -5.22 -24.89
C LEU A 366 -3.57 -6.63 -25.24
N ALA A 367 -2.66 -7.18 -24.44
CA ALA A 367 -2.16 -8.55 -24.62
C ALA A 367 -3.29 -9.58 -24.53
N THR A 368 -4.19 -9.43 -23.56
CA THR A 368 -5.34 -10.30 -23.35
C THR A 368 -6.33 -10.22 -24.54
N ALA A 369 -6.59 -9.00 -25.03
CA ALA A 369 -7.48 -8.81 -26.20
C ALA A 369 -6.89 -9.40 -27.49
N ILE A 370 -5.58 -9.24 -27.70
CA ILE A 370 -4.90 -9.85 -28.85
C ILE A 370 -4.91 -11.37 -28.72
N ALA A 371 -4.59 -11.92 -27.55
CA ALA A 371 -4.62 -13.37 -27.29
C ALA A 371 -6.01 -13.97 -27.54
N ALA A 372 -7.06 -13.26 -27.10
CA ALA A 372 -8.44 -13.64 -27.35
C ALA A 372 -8.78 -13.71 -28.85
N ALA A 373 -8.24 -12.80 -29.65
CA ALA A 373 -8.47 -12.77 -31.09
C ALA A 373 -7.78 -13.91 -31.87
N VAL A 374 -6.76 -14.55 -31.28
CA VAL A 374 -6.00 -15.63 -31.97
C VAL A 374 -6.87 -16.84 -32.34
N LEU A 375 -7.75 -17.28 -31.44
CA LEU A 375 -8.61 -18.45 -31.66
C LEU A 375 -9.54 -18.26 -32.86
N PRO A 376 -10.38 -17.20 -32.93
CA PRO A 376 -11.26 -16.99 -34.09
C PRO A 376 -10.48 -16.62 -35.36
N ALA A 377 -9.32 -15.97 -35.26
CA ALA A 377 -8.47 -15.70 -36.41
C ALA A 377 -7.93 -16.98 -37.07
N ARG A 378 -7.49 -17.97 -36.25
CA ARG A 378 -7.07 -19.27 -36.74
C ARG A 378 -8.25 -20.06 -37.32
N ALA A 379 -9.43 -19.95 -36.74
CA ALA A 379 -10.64 -20.60 -37.30
C ALA A 379 -10.98 -20.01 -38.67
N ALA A 380 -10.88 -18.71 -38.86
CA ALA A 380 -11.10 -18.04 -40.14
C ALA A 380 -10.09 -18.44 -41.23
N SER A 381 -8.83 -18.65 -40.85
CA SER A 381 -7.79 -19.05 -41.82
C SER A 381 -7.93 -20.49 -42.35
N ARG A 382 -8.70 -21.35 -41.68
CA ARG A 382 -8.93 -22.76 -42.07
C ARG A 382 -10.21 -22.96 -42.91
N LEU A 383 -10.91 -21.89 -43.27
CA LEU A 383 -12.12 -22.00 -44.10
C LEU A 383 -11.78 -22.45 -45.51
N ALA A 384 -12.34 -23.64 -45.93
CA ALA A 384 -12.19 -24.13 -47.27
C ALA A 384 -13.02 -23.31 -48.26
N PRO A 385 -12.47 -22.89 -49.43
CA PRO A 385 -13.18 -22.06 -50.41
C PRO A 385 -14.52 -22.63 -50.89
N GLY A 386 -14.58 -23.96 -51.08
CA GLY A 386 -15.79 -24.67 -51.54
C GLY A 386 -16.95 -24.67 -50.56
N GLU A 387 -16.67 -24.68 -49.23
CA GLU A 387 -17.73 -24.59 -48.20
C GLU A 387 -18.30 -23.18 -48.06
N ALA A 388 -17.46 -22.14 -48.24
CA ALA A 388 -17.88 -20.75 -48.12
C ALA A 388 -18.91 -20.35 -49.18
N ILE A 389 -18.87 -20.95 -50.36
CA ILE A 389 -19.77 -20.66 -51.51
C ILE A 389 -21.06 -21.54 -51.46
N ARG A 390 -20.91 -22.78 -50.97
CA ARG A 390 -22.02 -23.78 -50.98
C ARG A 390 -23.10 -23.54 -49.93
N LEU A 391 -22.81 -22.84 -48.84
CA LEU A 391 -23.73 -22.51 -47.75
C LEU A 391 -24.54 -21.22 -48.02
N SER A 392 -24.51 -20.68 -49.23
CA SER A 392 -25.25 -19.46 -49.62
C SER A 392 -26.54 -19.73 -50.37
N ARG A 393 -27.04 -20.96 -50.39
CA ARG A 393 -28.37 -21.32 -50.90
C ARG A 393 -29.37 -21.50 -49.79
#